data_3814a0d5de344e7dcf6892c6000e661a
#
_entry.id   3814a0d5de344e7dcf6892c6000e661a
#
_cell.length_a   1.000
_cell.length_b   1.000
_cell.length_c   1.000
_cell.angle_alpha   90.00
_cell.angle_beta   90.00
_cell.angle_gamma   90.00
#
_symmetry.space_group_name_H-M   'P 1'
#
loop_
_entity.id
_entity.type
_entity.pdbx_description
1 polymer ?
#
loop_
_entity_poly.entity_id
_entity_poly.type
_entity_poly.pdbx_seq_one_letter_code
_entity_poly.pdbx_strand_id
1 'polypeptide(L)'
;RFHGKWGIDWSRAFTPEGAHRLDLVRALGRLRHDRPSLFDAPTEFIATPFPHELYAFRRPLADGTEWLTAVNISGKDLVVTVPAGFHAFLAGPGATLDAVTGRLRLPRQSWMLGAKGVPELVRQPRGAQRPEARFVPTYGSAHRAASCSARPVPAFLRGSVMYQIFTRMFTPEGTFAAARAKLPELRDLGVDIIYLTPHQLADDDPDPKFWSARQKQCRLGNPKNPYRQKDFFAVDPEYGTAADLKAFVDEAHRLGMKVMFDLVYFHCGPKAVFLKDHPDFVVRNPDGTPRLGEWAFPEMDVSKAAVREYLYANMTGFIKDYGVDGFRCDVADMLPVDFWEEGYRRCRALNPDVFMMCEGLKGDDQIEAFDLSYGFYTQWALVDLLAGKAPASLLRTAWQKAREDFPREFHWMRCFENHDFANVTPGQKRKEELYGAQANASMLATLFLLDGIPMLYNGQEIADASPQSIYSNRDHGGWHVDWSRAGDAKAVERRALVKRLCRLRHDNPALFDAPLVWHEVIPADKAYAFSRLLPGGKKLTLAVNVSGEAVEAAVDGERTLLGPRAFLLK
;
A
#
# COMPACT_ATOMS: atom_id res chain seq x y z
N ARG A 1 -4.03 17.11 21.34
CA ARG A 1 -3.61 17.56 19.98
C ARG A 1 -2.10 17.53 19.96
N PHE A 2 -1.50 16.54 19.32
CA PHE A 2 -0.08 16.57 19.02
C PHE A 2 0.11 17.56 17.87
N HIS A 3 0.82 18.66 18.11
CA HIS A 3 1.21 19.57 17.04
C HIS A 3 2.20 18.81 16.12
N GLY A 4 2.05 18.90 14.79
CA GLY A 4 2.86 18.15 13.80
C GLY A 4 4.38 18.35 13.89
N LYS A 5 4.86 19.28 14.73
CA LYS A 5 6.29 19.47 15.06
C LYS A 5 6.80 18.60 16.22
N TRP A 6 5.93 17.82 16.89
CA TRP A 6 6.27 17.02 18.09
C TRP A 6 6.13 15.52 17.86
N GLY A 7 5.95 15.10 16.61
CA GLY A 7 5.95 13.70 16.23
C GLY A 7 7.36 13.11 16.22
N ILE A 8 7.46 11.77 16.26
CA ILE A 8 8.72 11.08 16.05
C ILE A 8 9.16 11.31 14.61
N ASP A 9 10.38 11.80 14.43
CA ASP A 9 11.00 11.91 13.12
C ASP A 9 11.51 10.53 12.68
N TRP A 10 10.65 9.77 12.02
CA TRP A 10 10.97 8.43 11.53
C TRP A 10 12.02 8.41 10.43
N SER A 11 12.30 9.56 9.76
CA SER A 11 13.39 9.63 8.76
C SER A 11 14.74 9.30 9.37
N ARG A 12 14.92 9.58 10.67
CA ARG A 12 16.13 9.25 11.40
C ARG A 12 16.37 7.74 11.57
N ALA A 13 15.33 6.93 11.42
CA ALA A 13 15.45 5.48 11.45
C ALA A 13 16.27 4.93 10.27
N PHE A 14 16.40 5.70 9.19
CA PHE A 14 17.19 5.36 8.00
C PHE A 14 18.64 5.83 8.11
N THR A 15 18.99 6.56 9.16
CA THR A 15 20.41 6.84 9.44
C THR A 15 21.10 5.60 10.02
N PRO A 16 22.42 5.45 9.88
CA PRO A 16 23.15 4.32 10.48
C PRO A 16 22.89 4.16 11.99
N GLU A 17 22.82 5.28 12.71
CA GLU A 17 22.55 5.29 14.16
C GLU A 17 21.12 4.90 14.48
N GLY A 18 20.16 5.36 13.68
CA GLY A 18 18.74 5.02 13.84
C GLY A 18 18.49 3.55 13.56
N ALA A 19 19.03 3.03 12.48
CA ALA A 19 18.98 1.62 12.12
C ALA A 19 19.57 0.73 13.23
N HIS A 20 20.76 1.09 13.74
CA HIS A 20 21.38 0.36 14.85
C HIS A 20 20.52 0.34 16.12
N ARG A 21 19.89 1.48 16.48
CA ARG A 21 18.96 1.53 17.63
C ARG A 21 17.75 0.64 17.45
N LEU A 22 17.16 0.63 16.26
CA LEU A 22 16.03 -0.22 15.96
C LEU A 22 16.37 -1.71 16.08
N ASP A 23 17.53 -2.10 15.55
CA ASP A 23 18.00 -3.48 15.68
C ASP A 23 18.23 -3.89 17.12
N LEU A 24 18.79 -3.00 17.92
CA LEU A 24 18.96 -3.23 19.35
C LEU A 24 17.60 -3.44 20.03
N VAL A 25 16.63 -2.54 19.79
CA VAL A 25 15.29 -2.66 20.39
C VAL A 25 14.60 -3.95 19.96
N ARG A 26 14.71 -4.33 18.69
CA ARG A 26 14.18 -5.60 18.17
C ARG A 26 14.83 -6.81 18.83
N ALA A 27 16.16 -6.82 18.94
CA ALA A 27 16.88 -7.93 19.55
C ALA A 27 16.52 -8.08 21.03
N LEU A 28 16.41 -6.97 21.78
CA LEU A 28 15.96 -6.97 23.16
C LEU A 28 14.50 -7.40 23.31
N GLY A 29 13.63 -6.96 22.41
CA GLY A 29 12.22 -7.37 22.37
C GLY A 29 12.07 -8.87 22.16
N ARG A 30 12.78 -9.43 21.18
CA ARG A 30 12.82 -10.88 20.93
C ARG A 30 13.35 -11.64 22.13
N LEU A 31 14.46 -11.19 22.71
CA LEU A 31 15.02 -11.83 23.91
C LEU A 31 13.98 -11.91 25.04
N ARG A 32 13.23 -10.84 25.27
CA ARG A 32 12.15 -10.80 26.29
C ARG A 32 11.00 -11.73 25.94
N HIS A 33 10.63 -11.81 24.68
CA HIS A 33 9.60 -12.73 24.18
C HIS A 33 10.04 -14.20 24.32
N ASP A 34 11.27 -14.50 23.90
CA ASP A 34 11.80 -15.88 23.91
C ASP A 34 12.20 -16.35 25.30
N ARG A 35 12.41 -15.42 26.23
CA ARG A 35 12.81 -15.66 27.62
C ARG A 35 11.92 -14.87 28.61
N PRO A 36 10.62 -15.19 28.71
CA PRO A 36 9.69 -14.46 29.58
C PRO A 36 10.13 -14.48 31.05
N SER A 37 10.83 -15.55 31.51
CA SER A 37 11.41 -15.64 32.86
C SER A 37 12.42 -14.53 33.19
N LEU A 38 12.96 -13.82 32.21
CA LEU A 38 13.74 -12.60 32.46
C LEU A 38 12.92 -11.49 33.16
N PHE A 39 11.60 -11.56 33.14
CA PHE A 39 10.76 -10.58 33.82
C PHE A 39 10.88 -10.69 35.34
N ASP A 40 10.82 -11.93 35.89
CA ASP A 40 10.80 -12.19 37.32
C ASP A 40 12.15 -12.62 37.88
N ALA A 41 13.16 -12.84 37.02
CA ALA A 41 14.48 -13.30 37.48
C ALA A 41 15.12 -12.31 38.46
N PRO A 42 15.76 -12.80 39.54
CA PRO A 42 16.45 -11.94 40.49
C PRO A 42 17.55 -11.13 39.78
N THR A 43 17.77 -9.90 40.26
CA THR A 43 18.87 -9.05 39.77
C THR A 43 19.97 -9.04 40.79
N GLU A 44 21.13 -9.57 40.44
CA GLU A 44 22.30 -9.64 41.30
C GLU A 44 23.37 -8.67 40.78
N PHE A 45 23.60 -7.59 41.51
CA PHE A 45 24.61 -6.60 41.13
C PHE A 45 26.03 -7.16 41.33
N ILE A 46 26.90 -6.86 40.36
CA ILE A 46 28.30 -7.25 40.39
C ILE A 46 29.11 -6.06 40.92
N ALA A 47 29.83 -6.28 42.01
CA ALA A 47 30.73 -5.27 42.56
C ALA A 47 31.85 -4.96 41.55
N THR A 48 32.06 -3.70 41.26
CA THR A 48 33.12 -3.25 40.34
C THR A 48 33.92 -2.11 40.96
N PRO A 49 35.15 -1.87 40.50
CA PRO A 49 35.96 -0.74 40.96
C PRO A 49 35.38 0.63 40.56
N PHE A 50 34.29 0.64 39.77
CA PHE A 50 33.69 1.85 39.19
C PHE A 50 32.20 1.99 39.58
N PRO A 51 31.83 2.11 40.86
CA PRO A 51 30.46 2.02 41.33
C PRO A 51 29.53 3.16 40.83
N HIS A 52 30.09 4.28 40.36
CA HIS A 52 29.34 5.43 39.84
C HIS A 52 29.44 5.57 38.31
N GLU A 53 30.18 4.72 37.65
CA GLU A 53 30.48 4.80 36.23
C GLU A 53 30.05 3.59 35.44
N LEU A 54 29.88 2.44 36.14
CA LEU A 54 29.55 1.15 35.54
C LEU A 54 28.42 0.48 36.29
N TYR A 55 27.32 0.24 35.62
CA TYR A 55 26.28 -0.67 36.07
C TYR A 55 26.57 -2.07 35.54
N ALA A 56 26.76 -3.04 36.44
CA ALA A 56 26.94 -4.44 36.06
C ALA A 56 26.07 -5.31 36.96
N PHE A 57 25.26 -6.19 36.35
CA PHE A 57 24.44 -7.13 37.07
C PHE A 57 24.22 -8.42 36.26
N ARG A 58 23.91 -9.51 36.94
CA ARG A 58 23.50 -10.77 36.34
C ARG A 58 22.08 -11.12 36.73
N ARG A 59 21.45 -11.92 35.93
CA ARG A 59 20.13 -12.50 36.14
C ARG A 59 20.18 -14.00 35.90
N PRO A 60 20.23 -14.82 36.96
CA PRO A 60 20.12 -16.27 36.85
C PRO A 60 18.66 -16.65 36.59
N LEU A 61 18.43 -17.56 35.64
CA LEU A 61 17.10 -18.06 35.30
C LEU A 61 16.93 -19.49 35.86
N ALA A 62 15.67 -19.90 36.01
CA ALA A 62 15.33 -21.24 36.52
C ALA A 62 15.78 -22.38 35.60
N ASP A 63 16.01 -22.10 34.31
CA ASP A 63 16.53 -23.07 33.33
C ASP A 63 18.06 -23.28 33.41
N GLY A 64 18.72 -22.64 34.36
CA GLY A 64 20.17 -22.71 34.55
C GLY A 64 20.96 -21.74 33.65
N THR A 65 20.33 -20.96 32.83
CA THR A 65 20.99 -19.90 32.05
C THR A 65 21.21 -18.66 32.91
N GLU A 66 22.25 -17.90 32.63
CA GLU A 66 22.52 -16.61 33.30
C GLU A 66 22.71 -15.50 32.25
N TRP A 67 22.19 -14.32 32.55
CA TRP A 67 22.30 -13.14 31.68
C TRP A 67 23.04 -12.02 32.39
N LEU A 68 24.11 -11.51 31.75
CA LEU A 68 24.94 -10.39 32.22
C LEU A 68 24.56 -9.12 31.47
N THR A 69 24.30 -8.06 32.23
CA THR A 69 24.18 -6.71 31.66
C THR A 69 25.27 -5.83 32.26
N ALA A 70 26.02 -5.13 31.43
CA ALA A 70 27.00 -4.15 31.86
C ALA A 70 26.88 -2.87 31.01
N VAL A 71 26.80 -1.71 31.64
CA VAL A 71 26.60 -0.42 30.98
C VAL A 71 27.60 0.59 31.55
N ASN A 72 28.51 1.05 30.73
CA ASN A 72 29.43 2.16 31.04
C ASN A 72 28.73 3.48 30.74
N ILE A 73 28.41 4.25 31.76
CA ILE A 73 27.78 5.57 31.65
C ILE A 73 28.80 6.72 31.70
N SER A 74 30.08 6.41 31.83
CA SER A 74 31.15 7.41 31.94
C SER A 74 31.65 7.89 30.58
N GLY A 75 32.41 8.97 30.60
CA GLY A 75 33.09 9.52 29.43
C GLY A 75 34.42 8.86 29.05
N LYS A 76 34.82 7.77 29.73
CA LYS A 76 36.09 7.07 29.54
C LYS A 76 35.90 5.57 29.30
N ASP A 77 36.87 4.93 28.68
CA ASP A 77 36.90 3.47 28.51
C ASP A 77 37.14 2.79 29.86
N LEU A 78 36.39 1.74 30.13
CA LEU A 78 36.52 0.93 31.34
C LEU A 78 36.93 -0.50 30.99
N VAL A 79 37.79 -1.07 31.85
CA VAL A 79 38.13 -2.49 31.80
C VAL A 79 37.89 -3.08 33.20
N VAL A 80 37.04 -4.10 33.28
CA VAL A 80 36.66 -4.75 34.53
C VAL A 80 36.68 -6.25 34.36
N THR A 81 36.69 -6.95 35.49
CA THR A 81 36.49 -8.41 35.52
C THR A 81 35.07 -8.70 36.01
N VAL A 82 34.32 -9.44 35.25
CA VAL A 82 33.01 -10.03 35.61
C VAL A 82 33.16 -11.53 35.79
N PRO A 83 32.16 -12.24 36.37
CA PRO A 83 32.25 -13.69 36.46
C PRO A 83 32.52 -14.32 35.08
N ALA A 84 33.38 -15.32 35.04
CA ALA A 84 33.73 -16.05 33.82
C ALA A 84 32.57 -16.90 33.27
N GLY A 85 32.67 -17.31 32.02
CA GLY A 85 31.72 -18.18 31.35
C GLY A 85 30.60 -17.44 30.58
N PHE A 86 30.53 -16.11 30.61
CA PHE A 86 29.61 -15.35 29.78
C PHE A 86 30.18 -15.12 28.39
N HIS A 87 29.35 -15.36 27.39
CA HIS A 87 29.62 -15.03 25.98
C HIS A 87 28.84 -13.78 25.57
N ALA A 88 29.42 -12.91 24.76
CA ALA A 88 28.73 -11.71 24.27
C ALA A 88 27.53 -12.12 23.42
N PHE A 89 26.34 -11.61 23.77
CA PHE A 89 25.11 -11.78 23.03
C PHE A 89 24.83 -10.54 22.17
N LEU A 90 24.85 -9.36 22.77
CA LEU A 90 24.76 -8.06 22.12
C LEU A 90 25.77 -7.13 22.76
N ALA A 91 26.38 -6.25 21.96
CA ALA A 91 27.38 -5.32 22.46
C ALA A 91 27.33 -3.99 21.73
N GLY A 92 27.59 -2.92 22.47
CA GLY A 92 27.89 -1.61 21.89
C GLY A 92 29.21 -1.60 21.12
N PRO A 93 29.43 -0.61 20.26
CA PRO A 93 30.64 -0.51 19.44
C PRO A 93 31.92 -0.61 20.28
N GLY A 94 32.84 -1.49 19.88
CA GLY A 94 34.13 -1.70 20.53
C GLY A 94 34.11 -2.37 21.89
N ALA A 95 32.94 -2.77 22.42
CA ALA A 95 32.85 -3.56 23.66
C ALA A 95 33.27 -5.01 23.39
N THR A 96 34.06 -5.59 24.30
CA THR A 96 34.54 -6.96 24.19
C THR A 96 34.45 -7.67 25.53
N LEU A 97 34.14 -8.98 25.51
CA LEU A 97 34.06 -9.83 26.66
C LEU A 97 34.86 -11.14 26.39
N ASP A 98 35.84 -11.39 27.21
CA ASP A 98 36.57 -12.66 27.19
C ASP A 98 35.85 -13.62 28.14
N ALA A 99 35.27 -14.67 27.58
CA ALA A 99 34.48 -15.66 28.36
C ALA A 99 35.33 -16.50 29.35
N VAL A 100 36.62 -16.67 29.08
CA VAL A 100 37.50 -17.48 29.90
C VAL A 100 37.96 -16.73 31.15
N THR A 101 38.38 -15.49 30.96
CA THR A 101 38.94 -14.65 32.03
C THR A 101 37.90 -13.74 32.68
N GLY A 102 36.74 -13.58 32.09
CA GLY A 102 35.73 -12.59 32.48
C GLY A 102 36.15 -11.15 32.22
N ARG A 103 37.24 -10.91 31.46
CA ARG A 103 37.71 -9.56 31.16
C ARG A 103 36.75 -8.87 30.22
N LEU A 104 36.09 -7.83 30.72
CA LEU A 104 35.12 -6.99 29.98
C LEU A 104 35.74 -5.63 29.72
N ARG A 105 35.85 -5.26 28.46
CA ARG A 105 36.20 -3.92 28.02
C ARG A 105 34.94 -3.22 27.50
N LEU A 106 34.63 -2.06 28.06
CA LEU A 106 33.52 -1.20 27.64
C LEU A 106 34.07 0.19 27.28
N PRO A 107 34.07 0.59 26.01
CA PRO A 107 34.31 1.95 25.62
C PRO A 107 33.40 2.94 26.35
N ARG A 108 33.76 4.21 26.32
CA ARG A 108 32.91 5.28 26.89
C ARG A 108 31.48 5.19 26.37
N GLN A 109 30.50 5.34 27.24
CA GLN A 109 29.07 5.31 26.91
C GLN A 109 28.66 4.07 26.11
N SER A 110 29.24 2.91 26.44
CA SER A 110 29.00 1.63 25.78
C SER A 110 28.38 0.62 26.73
N TRP A 111 27.96 -0.51 26.19
CA TRP A 111 27.26 -1.54 26.95
C TRP A 111 27.57 -2.94 26.41
N MET A 112 27.26 -3.95 27.23
CA MET A 112 27.37 -5.37 26.90
C MET A 112 26.21 -6.13 27.50
N LEU A 113 25.59 -7.00 26.72
CA LEU A 113 24.70 -8.05 27.16
C LEU A 113 25.38 -9.38 26.86
N GLY A 114 25.65 -10.15 27.89
CA GLY A 114 26.26 -11.48 27.79
C GLY A 114 25.30 -12.55 28.26
N ALA A 115 25.54 -13.79 27.84
CA ALA A 115 24.79 -14.95 28.30
C ALA A 115 25.73 -16.11 28.61
N LYS A 116 25.35 -16.93 29.62
CA LYS A 116 26.05 -18.16 30.02
C LYS A 116 25.05 -19.31 30.06
N GLY A 117 25.46 -20.50 29.62
CA GLY A 117 24.58 -21.66 29.56
C GLY A 117 23.60 -21.66 28.37
N VAL A 118 23.79 -20.79 27.38
CA VAL A 118 22.97 -20.72 26.17
C VAL A 118 23.72 -21.40 25.01
N PRO A 119 23.41 -22.65 24.63
CA PRO A 119 24.19 -23.42 23.67
C PRO A 119 24.30 -22.79 22.26
N GLU A 120 23.31 -22.03 21.87
CA GLU A 120 23.27 -21.38 20.53
C GLU A 120 24.34 -20.29 20.37
N LEU A 121 24.77 -19.66 21.47
CA LEU A 121 25.81 -18.64 21.46
C LEU A 121 27.22 -19.19 21.23
N VAL A 122 27.44 -20.44 21.58
CA VAL A 122 28.73 -21.12 21.44
C VAL A 122 28.97 -21.53 19.98
N ARG A 123 27.92 -21.65 19.18
CA ARG A 123 27.97 -22.16 17.79
C ARG A 123 27.98 -21.09 16.69
N GLN A 124 27.83 -19.82 17.02
CA GLN A 124 27.86 -18.77 15.98
C GLN A 124 29.31 -18.44 15.57
N PRO A 125 29.68 -18.62 14.29
CA PRO A 125 30.97 -18.15 13.78
C PRO A 125 31.05 -16.63 13.91
N ARG A 126 32.15 -16.12 14.47
CA ARG A 126 32.50 -14.69 14.37
C ARG A 126 32.62 -14.35 12.90
N GLY A 127 31.68 -13.58 12.34
CA GLY A 127 31.81 -13.08 10.98
C GLY A 127 30.62 -13.27 10.04
N ALA A 128 29.44 -13.69 10.51
CA ALA A 128 28.25 -13.58 9.69
C ALA A 128 28.00 -12.09 9.39
N GLN A 129 28.16 -11.70 8.14
CA GLN A 129 27.73 -10.39 7.65
C GLN A 129 26.27 -10.22 8.06
N ARG A 130 26.00 -9.21 8.87
CA ARG A 130 24.62 -8.83 9.21
C ARG A 130 23.91 -8.52 7.91
N PRO A 131 22.73 -9.10 7.64
CA PRO A 131 21.85 -8.49 6.66
C PRO A 131 21.70 -7.03 7.07
N GLU A 132 21.87 -6.12 6.15
CA GLU A 132 21.60 -4.70 6.40
C GLU A 132 20.24 -4.56 7.03
N ALA A 133 20.20 -4.05 8.26
CA ALA A 133 18.95 -3.86 8.97
C ALA A 133 18.16 -2.77 8.26
N ARG A 134 17.12 -3.19 7.58
CA ARG A 134 16.22 -2.27 6.89
C ARG A 134 15.06 -1.91 7.79
N PHE A 135 14.87 -0.62 7.98
CA PHE A 135 13.71 -0.11 8.68
C PHE A 135 12.46 -0.34 7.83
N VAL A 136 11.51 -1.03 8.43
CA VAL A 136 10.17 -1.21 7.89
C VAL A 136 9.24 -0.48 8.84
N PRO A 137 8.60 0.67 8.44
CA PRO A 137 7.53 1.22 9.23
C PRO A 137 6.40 0.20 9.26
N THR A 138 6.19 -0.40 10.41
CA THR A 138 5.11 -1.37 10.59
C THR A 138 3.88 -0.67 11.11
N TYR A 139 2.90 -0.51 10.26
CA TYR A 139 1.53 -0.44 10.70
C TYR A 139 1.09 -1.89 10.95
N GLY A 140 1.15 -2.36 12.23
CA GLY A 140 0.76 -3.73 12.57
C GLY A 140 1.81 -4.80 12.21
N SER A 141 1.54 -6.01 12.54
CA SER A 141 2.36 -7.22 12.54
C SER A 141 3.04 -7.65 11.21
N ALA A 142 3.76 -6.78 10.51
CA ALA A 142 4.52 -7.08 9.28
C ALA A 142 5.43 -8.33 9.39
N HIS A 143 5.76 -8.75 10.60
CA HIS A 143 6.54 -9.97 10.84
C HIS A 143 5.76 -11.25 10.53
N ARG A 144 4.44 -11.28 10.75
CA ARG A 144 3.60 -12.43 10.39
C ARG A 144 3.45 -12.51 8.87
N ALA A 145 3.12 -11.39 8.24
CA ALA A 145 2.98 -11.31 6.79
C ALA A 145 4.24 -11.78 6.05
N ALA A 146 5.41 -11.27 6.42
CA ALA A 146 6.68 -11.61 5.77
C ALA A 146 7.05 -13.11 5.90
N SER A 147 6.53 -13.83 6.91
CA SER A 147 6.76 -15.26 7.10
C SER A 147 5.73 -16.17 6.42
N CYS A 148 4.59 -15.60 5.97
CA CYS A 148 3.49 -16.33 5.36
C CYS A 148 3.47 -16.16 3.83
N SER A 149 2.77 -17.07 3.13
CA SER A 149 2.34 -16.86 1.75
C SER A 149 0.90 -16.38 1.75
N ALA A 150 0.56 -15.49 0.81
CA ALA A 150 -0.81 -15.13 0.55
C ALA A 150 -1.57 -16.32 -0.06
N ARG A 151 -2.90 -16.32 0.09
CA ARG A 151 -3.73 -17.32 -0.57
C ARG A 151 -3.64 -17.21 -2.10
N PRO A 152 -3.89 -18.32 -2.82
CA PRO A 152 -3.96 -18.27 -4.29
C PRO A 152 -5.07 -17.35 -4.78
N VAL A 153 -4.77 -16.57 -5.80
CA VAL A 153 -5.73 -15.65 -6.44
C VAL A 153 -6.49 -16.35 -7.58
N PRO A 154 -7.71 -15.88 -7.95
CA PRO A 154 -8.42 -16.38 -9.13
C PRO A 154 -7.57 -16.29 -10.39
N ALA A 155 -7.60 -17.37 -11.21
CA ALA A 155 -6.70 -17.52 -12.36
C ALA A 155 -6.85 -16.41 -13.41
N PHE A 156 -8.07 -15.86 -13.58
CA PHE A 156 -8.36 -14.82 -14.57
C PHE A 156 -7.60 -13.50 -14.28
N LEU A 157 -7.17 -13.26 -13.02
CA LEU A 157 -6.39 -12.08 -12.68
C LEU A 157 -5.02 -12.06 -13.39
N ARG A 158 -4.51 -13.25 -13.78
CA ARG A 158 -3.25 -13.34 -14.50
C ARG A 158 -3.39 -12.79 -15.91
N GLY A 159 -2.58 -11.81 -16.25
CA GLY A 159 -2.63 -11.13 -17.55
C GLY A 159 -3.71 -10.06 -17.68
N SER A 160 -4.63 -9.94 -16.73
CA SER A 160 -5.70 -8.94 -16.77
C SER A 160 -5.19 -7.50 -16.67
N VAL A 161 -5.96 -6.62 -17.29
CA VAL A 161 -5.82 -5.16 -17.22
C VAL A 161 -7.10 -4.57 -16.62
N MET A 162 -6.95 -3.73 -15.60
CA MET A 162 -8.05 -3.08 -14.90
C MET A 162 -8.27 -1.65 -15.44
N TYR A 163 -9.53 -1.22 -15.44
CA TYR A 163 -9.91 0.16 -15.75
C TYR A 163 -10.86 0.68 -14.67
N GLN A 164 -10.47 1.75 -13.99
CA GLN A 164 -11.31 2.40 -12.99
C GLN A 164 -12.24 3.41 -13.69
N ILE A 165 -13.54 3.24 -13.48
CA ILE A 165 -14.57 4.19 -13.91
C ILE A 165 -15.10 4.95 -12.70
N PHE A 166 -14.86 6.26 -12.66
CA PHE A 166 -15.61 7.17 -11.81
C PHE A 166 -16.79 7.72 -12.61
N THR A 167 -17.97 7.16 -12.40
CA THR A 167 -19.15 7.32 -13.25
C THR A 167 -19.51 8.79 -13.50
N ARG A 168 -19.54 9.62 -12.43
CA ARG A 168 -19.86 11.05 -12.51
C ARG A 168 -19.01 11.81 -13.54
N MET A 169 -17.73 11.42 -13.68
CA MET A 169 -16.73 12.13 -14.48
C MET A 169 -16.32 11.36 -15.75
N PHE A 170 -16.89 10.16 -15.99
CA PHE A 170 -16.47 9.33 -17.10
C PHE A 170 -17.04 9.82 -18.45
N THR A 171 -18.28 10.32 -18.44
CA THR A 171 -18.92 10.93 -19.62
C THR A 171 -19.59 12.24 -19.25
N PRO A 172 -19.95 13.10 -20.21
CA PRO A 172 -20.70 14.32 -19.93
C PRO A 172 -22.01 14.07 -19.16
N GLU A 173 -22.69 12.96 -19.46
CA GLU A 173 -23.93 12.57 -18.82
C GLU A 173 -23.71 12.03 -17.39
N GLY A 174 -22.54 11.44 -17.12
CA GLY A 174 -22.17 10.87 -15.82
C GLY A 174 -23.11 9.77 -15.35
N THR A 175 -23.63 8.93 -16.26
CA THR A 175 -24.63 7.88 -15.98
C THR A 175 -24.14 6.49 -16.34
N PHE A 176 -24.75 5.44 -15.76
CA PHE A 176 -24.45 4.06 -16.15
C PHE A 176 -24.78 3.78 -17.62
N ALA A 177 -25.86 4.35 -18.13
CA ALA A 177 -26.24 4.18 -19.54
C ALA A 177 -25.17 4.74 -20.49
N ALA A 178 -24.65 5.93 -20.21
CA ALA A 178 -23.57 6.53 -21.00
C ALA A 178 -22.24 5.77 -20.83
N ALA A 179 -21.91 5.36 -19.61
CA ALA A 179 -20.73 4.56 -19.33
C ALA A 179 -20.79 3.18 -20.03
N ARG A 180 -21.98 2.53 -20.03
CA ARG A 180 -22.22 1.28 -20.75
C ARG A 180 -21.93 1.40 -22.24
N ALA A 181 -22.29 2.52 -22.87
CA ALA A 181 -22.03 2.76 -24.28
C ALA A 181 -20.52 2.80 -24.61
N LYS A 182 -19.65 3.05 -23.63
CA LYS A 182 -18.19 3.07 -23.77
C LYS A 182 -17.53 1.72 -23.53
N LEU A 183 -18.22 0.73 -22.97
CA LEU A 183 -17.64 -0.58 -22.68
C LEU A 183 -17.05 -1.30 -23.90
N PRO A 184 -17.66 -1.28 -25.10
CA PRO A 184 -17.06 -1.88 -26.29
C PRO A 184 -15.70 -1.27 -26.66
N GLU A 185 -15.52 0.05 -26.48
CA GLU A 185 -14.25 0.73 -26.72
C GLU A 185 -13.17 0.29 -25.72
N LEU A 186 -13.54 0.12 -24.43
CA LEU A 186 -12.63 -0.35 -23.39
C LEU A 186 -12.25 -1.83 -23.64
N ARG A 187 -13.20 -2.66 -24.08
CA ARG A 187 -12.88 -4.05 -24.46
C ARG A 187 -11.95 -4.13 -25.64
N ASP A 188 -12.17 -3.32 -26.70
CA ASP A 188 -11.27 -3.24 -27.87
C ASP A 188 -9.87 -2.75 -27.47
N LEU A 189 -9.77 -1.91 -26.44
CA LEU A 189 -8.49 -1.47 -25.87
C LEU A 189 -7.73 -2.61 -25.21
N GLY A 190 -8.43 -3.63 -24.71
CA GLY A 190 -7.89 -4.77 -23.99
C GLY A 190 -8.10 -4.70 -22.47
N VAL A 191 -9.15 -4.03 -22.01
CA VAL A 191 -9.56 -4.04 -20.60
C VAL A 191 -10.31 -5.33 -20.28
N ASP A 192 -10.00 -5.93 -19.13
CA ASP A 192 -10.59 -7.18 -18.65
C ASP A 192 -11.43 -6.99 -17.39
N ILE A 193 -11.13 -5.98 -16.56
CA ILE A 193 -11.79 -5.74 -15.30
C ILE A 193 -12.21 -4.27 -15.21
N ILE A 194 -13.49 -4.03 -14.97
CA ILE A 194 -14.01 -2.70 -14.67
C ILE A 194 -14.09 -2.54 -13.14
N TYR A 195 -13.37 -1.57 -12.62
CA TYR A 195 -13.53 -1.11 -11.25
C TYR A 195 -14.47 0.11 -11.23
N LEU A 196 -15.68 -0.08 -10.71
CA LEU A 196 -16.68 0.97 -10.59
C LEU A 196 -16.57 1.60 -9.19
N THR A 197 -16.32 2.92 -9.12
CA THR A 197 -16.29 3.68 -7.86
C THR A 197 -17.67 3.68 -7.19
N PRO A 198 -17.81 4.13 -5.92
CA PRO A 198 -19.08 4.02 -5.19
C PRO A 198 -20.25 4.60 -5.97
N HIS A 199 -21.31 3.82 -6.03
CA HIS A 199 -22.53 4.11 -6.77
C HIS A 199 -23.79 4.06 -5.90
N GLN A 200 -23.61 3.73 -4.63
CA GLN A 200 -24.68 3.75 -3.63
C GLN A 200 -25.08 5.19 -3.35
N LEU A 201 -26.30 5.37 -2.84
CA LEU A 201 -26.84 6.70 -2.54
C LEU A 201 -25.93 7.47 -1.59
N ALA A 202 -25.30 8.52 -2.11
CA ALA A 202 -24.42 9.37 -1.33
C ALA A 202 -25.20 10.34 -0.43
N ASP A 203 -24.64 10.61 0.75
CA ASP A 203 -25.18 11.62 1.66
C ASP A 203 -24.90 13.03 1.13
N ASP A 204 -25.92 13.86 1.21
CA ASP A 204 -25.97 15.22 0.71
C ASP A 204 -26.09 16.29 1.81
N ASP A 205 -25.67 15.95 3.05
CA ASP A 205 -25.73 16.90 4.15
C ASP A 205 -24.88 18.14 3.88
N PRO A 206 -25.48 19.36 3.90
CA PRO A 206 -24.77 20.59 3.57
C PRO A 206 -23.93 21.12 4.73
N ASP A 207 -24.04 20.57 5.95
CA ASP A 207 -23.25 21.04 7.10
C ASP A 207 -21.77 20.70 6.92
N PRO A 208 -20.88 21.73 6.80
CA PRO A 208 -19.45 21.51 6.59
C PRO A 208 -18.76 20.73 7.71
N LYS A 209 -19.36 20.57 8.91
CA LYS A 209 -18.79 19.73 9.96
C LYS A 209 -18.64 18.29 9.53
N PHE A 210 -19.51 17.80 8.62
CA PHE A 210 -19.50 16.46 8.03
C PHE A 210 -18.79 16.41 6.67
N TRP A 211 -18.01 17.41 6.32
CA TRP A 211 -17.21 17.42 5.09
C TRP A 211 -15.75 17.12 5.41
N SER A 212 -15.14 16.27 4.61
CA SER A 212 -13.71 15.98 4.75
C SER A 212 -12.85 17.24 4.53
N ALA A 213 -11.63 17.26 5.05
CA ALA A 213 -10.70 18.36 4.84
C ALA A 213 -10.49 18.64 3.34
N ARG A 214 -10.35 17.59 2.51
CA ARG A 214 -10.20 17.71 1.05
C ARG A 214 -11.46 18.29 0.40
N GLN A 215 -12.66 17.90 0.85
CA GLN A 215 -13.93 18.45 0.33
C GLN A 215 -14.04 19.96 0.62
N LYS A 216 -13.64 20.40 1.81
CA LYS A 216 -13.59 21.83 2.16
C LYS A 216 -12.56 22.60 1.31
N GLN A 217 -11.37 22.00 1.14
CA GLN A 217 -10.27 22.60 0.39
C GLN A 217 -10.57 22.75 -1.11
N CYS A 218 -11.34 21.82 -1.69
CA CYS A 218 -11.67 21.86 -3.11
C CYS A 218 -12.52 23.07 -3.52
N ARG A 219 -13.26 23.68 -2.57
CA ARG A 219 -14.11 24.88 -2.78
C ARG A 219 -15.16 24.75 -3.88
N LEU A 220 -15.55 23.51 -4.22
CA LEU A 220 -16.56 23.26 -5.26
C LEU A 220 -17.99 23.37 -4.73
N GLY A 221 -18.17 23.44 -3.40
CA GLY A 221 -19.48 23.66 -2.78
C GLY A 221 -20.49 22.51 -2.92
N ASN A 222 -20.11 21.38 -3.50
CA ASN A 222 -20.99 20.23 -3.62
C ASN A 222 -21.07 19.46 -2.28
N PRO A 223 -22.24 19.34 -1.64
CA PRO A 223 -22.42 18.59 -0.41
C PRO A 223 -22.30 17.07 -0.63
N LYS A 224 -22.56 16.58 -1.84
CA LYS A 224 -22.64 15.17 -2.18
C LYS A 224 -21.24 14.57 -2.37
N ASN A 225 -20.95 13.53 -1.60
CA ASN A 225 -19.69 12.82 -1.66
C ASN A 225 -19.93 11.32 -1.83
N PRO A 226 -19.47 10.68 -2.91
CA PRO A 226 -19.72 9.26 -3.17
C PRO A 226 -19.09 8.32 -2.12
N TYR A 227 -18.14 8.79 -1.32
CA TYR A 227 -17.56 8.06 -0.18
C TYR A 227 -18.25 8.39 1.16
N ARG A 228 -19.43 9.00 1.16
CA ARG A 228 -20.23 9.30 2.33
C ARG A 228 -21.63 8.72 2.11
N GLN A 229 -21.83 7.45 2.48
CA GLN A 229 -23.03 6.69 2.17
C GLN A 229 -24.25 7.13 3.00
N LYS A 230 -25.35 7.45 2.33
CA LYS A 230 -26.69 7.64 2.94
C LYS A 230 -27.48 6.34 2.98
N ASP A 231 -27.38 5.55 1.91
CA ASP A 231 -27.98 4.24 1.84
C ASP A 231 -27.01 3.27 1.14
N PHE A 232 -26.65 2.18 1.83
CA PHE A 232 -25.72 1.18 1.32
C PHE A 232 -26.34 0.29 0.24
N PHE A 233 -27.67 0.20 0.17
CA PHE A 233 -28.40 -0.71 -0.73
C PHE A 233 -29.02 0.02 -1.93
N ALA A 234 -29.37 1.29 -1.78
CA ALA A 234 -29.96 2.07 -2.86
C ALA A 234 -28.90 2.56 -3.84
N VAL A 235 -29.19 2.49 -5.12
CA VAL A 235 -28.39 3.11 -6.17
C VAL A 235 -28.63 4.63 -6.17
N ASP A 236 -27.57 5.40 -6.31
CA ASP A 236 -27.68 6.87 -6.40
C ASP A 236 -28.36 7.27 -7.72
N PRO A 237 -29.52 7.95 -7.65
CA PRO A 237 -30.25 8.37 -8.84
C PRO A 237 -29.47 9.35 -9.75
N GLU A 238 -28.38 9.93 -9.26
CA GLU A 238 -27.48 10.71 -10.09
C GLU A 238 -26.90 9.88 -11.24
N TYR A 239 -26.65 8.59 -11.01
CA TYR A 239 -26.03 7.69 -11.99
C TYR A 239 -27.06 6.91 -12.83
N GLY A 240 -28.30 6.84 -12.39
CA GLY A 240 -29.36 6.07 -13.00
C GLY A 240 -30.11 5.19 -12.00
N THR A 241 -30.78 4.16 -12.49
CA THR A 241 -31.54 3.20 -11.68
C THR A 241 -30.74 1.93 -11.39
N ALA A 242 -31.26 1.09 -10.48
CA ALA A 242 -30.71 -0.26 -10.25
C ALA A 242 -30.75 -1.13 -11.52
N ALA A 243 -31.76 -0.93 -12.39
CA ALA A 243 -31.83 -1.61 -13.68
C ALA A 243 -30.75 -1.13 -14.66
N ASP A 244 -30.39 0.16 -14.64
CA ASP A 244 -29.29 0.68 -15.46
C ASP A 244 -27.94 0.15 -15.00
N LEU A 245 -27.74 0.06 -13.68
CA LEU A 245 -26.54 -0.56 -13.11
C LEU A 245 -26.44 -2.05 -13.48
N LYS A 246 -27.56 -2.79 -13.35
CA LYS A 246 -27.60 -4.21 -13.79
C LYS A 246 -27.27 -4.34 -15.27
N ALA A 247 -27.87 -3.52 -16.12
CA ALA A 247 -27.59 -3.52 -17.55
C ALA A 247 -26.13 -3.16 -17.90
N PHE A 248 -25.49 -2.31 -17.09
CA PHE A 248 -24.06 -2.01 -17.21
C PHE A 248 -23.21 -3.25 -16.93
N VAL A 249 -23.49 -3.95 -15.82
CA VAL A 249 -22.77 -5.18 -15.44
C VAL A 249 -22.99 -6.28 -16.48
N ASP A 250 -24.24 -6.49 -16.91
CA ASP A 250 -24.57 -7.51 -17.93
C ASP A 250 -23.85 -7.26 -19.26
N GLU A 251 -23.75 -5.99 -19.68
CA GLU A 251 -23.01 -5.65 -20.92
C GLU A 251 -21.51 -5.87 -20.75
N ALA A 252 -20.93 -5.54 -19.59
CA ALA A 252 -19.54 -5.85 -19.32
C ALA A 252 -19.28 -7.36 -19.42
N HIS A 253 -20.14 -8.18 -18.80
CA HIS A 253 -20.05 -9.63 -18.89
C HIS A 253 -20.24 -10.16 -20.32
N ARG A 254 -21.20 -9.63 -21.06
CA ARG A 254 -21.42 -9.98 -22.48
C ARG A 254 -20.18 -9.73 -23.32
N LEU A 255 -19.41 -8.69 -22.99
CA LEU A 255 -18.14 -8.36 -23.64
C LEU A 255 -16.94 -9.17 -23.07
N GLY A 256 -17.17 -10.05 -22.09
CA GLY A 256 -16.13 -10.88 -21.46
C GLY A 256 -15.29 -10.12 -20.43
N MET A 257 -15.76 -9.00 -19.93
CA MET A 257 -15.12 -8.25 -18.85
C MET A 257 -15.73 -8.60 -17.49
N LYS A 258 -14.93 -8.50 -16.43
CA LYS A 258 -15.32 -8.63 -15.04
C LYS A 258 -15.65 -7.26 -14.44
N VAL A 259 -16.51 -7.22 -13.41
CA VAL A 259 -16.89 -5.96 -12.73
C VAL A 259 -16.66 -6.10 -11.23
N MET A 260 -15.99 -5.11 -10.65
CA MET A 260 -15.85 -4.98 -9.21
C MET A 260 -16.47 -3.65 -8.73
N PHE A 261 -17.10 -3.71 -7.55
CA PHE A 261 -17.70 -2.56 -6.89
C PHE A 261 -16.82 -2.06 -5.75
N ASP A 262 -16.97 -0.78 -5.41
CA ASP A 262 -16.31 -0.14 -4.28
C ASP A 262 -17.18 -0.23 -3.01
N LEU A 263 -16.65 -0.78 -1.92
CA LEU A 263 -17.32 -0.94 -0.64
C LEU A 263 -16.77 0.07 0.37
N VAL A 264 -17.61 0.96 0.85
CA VAL A 264 -17.27 2.00 1.83
C VAL A 264 -17.88 1.63 3.17
N TYR A 265 -17.19 0.81 3.99
CA TYR A 265 -17.77 0.21 5.20
C TYR A 265 -17.21 0.77 6.51
N PHE A 266 -16.14 1.55 6.47
CA PHE A 266 -15.58 2.14 7.68
C PHE A 266 -16.47 3.24 8.26
N HIS A 267 -17.17 3.98 7.42
CA HIS A 267 -17.98 5.13 7.83
C HIS A 267 -19.25 5.25 6.99
N CYS A 268 -20.17 6.13 7.45
CA CYS A 268 -21.40 6.47 6.73
C CYS A 268 -21.64 7.98 6.70
N GLY A 269 -22.71 8.39 6.04
CA GLY A 269 -23.19 9.76 6.11
C GLY A 269 -23.95 10.05 7.43
N PRO A 270 -24.01 11.32 7.86
CA PRO A 270 -24.77 11.72 9.04
C PRO A 270 -26.29 11.49 8.89
N LYS A 271 -26.78 11.39 7.66
CA LYS A 271 -28.19 11.09 7.33
C LYS A 271 -28.38 9.64 6.86
N ALA A 272 -27.48 8.73 7.23
CA ALA A 272 -27.62 7.34 6.84
C ALA A 272 -28.98 6.78 7.29
N VAL A 273 -29.69 6.14 6.35
CA VAL A 273 -31.09 5.74 6.55
C VAL A 273 -31.29 4.79 7.72
N PHE A 274 -30.33 3.91 7.98
CA PHE A 274 -30.38 2.96 9.09
C PHE A 274 -30.32 3.64 10.47
N LEU A 275 -29.78 4.88 10.57
CA LEU A 275 -29.64 5.59 11.85
C LEU A 275 -30.99 5.88 12.52
N LYS A 276 -32.09 5.89 11.76
CA LYS A 276 -33.43 6.05 12.29
C LYS A 276 -33.80 4.91 13.24
N ASP A 277 -33.54 3.67 12.82
CA ASP A 277 -33.96 2.48 13.56
C ASP A 277 -32.79 1.86 14.36
N HIS A 278 -31.56 2.11 13.93
CA HIS A 278 -30.32 1.59 14.50
C HIS A 278 -29.30 2.71 14.76
N PRO A 279 -29.61 3.67 15.66
CA PRO A 279 -28.68 4.77 15.95
C PRO A 279 -27.39 4.28 16.63
N ASP A 280 -27.37 3.04 17.10
CA ASP A 280 -26.23 2.36 17.71
C ASP A 280 -25.32 1.65 16.68
N PHE A 281 -25.61 1.69 15.38
CA PHE A 281 -24.74 1.11 14.35
C PHE A 281 -23.47 1.95 14.11
N VAL A 282 -23.42 3.17 14.62
CA VAL A 282 -22.22 4.00 14.62
C VAL A 282 -21.60 4.08 16.02
N VAL A 283 -20.29 4.21 16.05
CA VAL A 283 -19.55 4.44 17.30
C VAL A 283 -19.96 5.76 17.92
N ARG A 284 -20.19 5.76 19.25
CA ARG A 284 -20.64 6.96 19.96
C ARG A 284 -19.63 7.43 20.98
N ASN A 285 -19.55 8.74 21.12
CA ASN A 285 -18.83 9.42 22.18
C ASN A 285 -19.58 9.26 23.54
N PRO A 286 -18.93 9.53 24.69
CA PRO A 286 -19.58 9.47 26.00
C PRO A 286 -20.81 10.37 26.15
N ASP A 287 -20.90 11.46 25.38
CA ASP A 287 -22.04 12.39 25.35
C ASP A 287 -23.21 11.89 24.44
N GLY A 288 -23.06 10.71 23.86
CA GLY A 288 -24.06 10.12 22.98
C GLY A 288 -24.01 10.59 21.53
N THR A 289 -23.15 11.53 21.16
CA THR A 289 -22.97 11.95 19.77
C THR A 289 -22.23 10.91 18.95
N PRO A 290 -22.46 10.79 17.63
CA PRO A 290 -21.64 9.94 16.77
C PRO A 290 -20.17 10.36 16.79
N ARG A 291 -19.26 9.38 16.93
CA ARG A 291 -17.83 9.63 16.75
C ARG A 291 -17.55 9.90 15.28
N LEU A 292 -16.91 11.03 15.00
CA LEU A 292 -16.48 11.39 13.66
C LEU A 292 -15.03 10.95 13.47
N GLY A 293 -14.79 10.17 12.43
CA GLY A 293 -13.46 9.71 12.05
C GLY A 293 -12.61 10.78 11.36
N GLU A 294 -11.51 10.35 10.80
CA GLU A 294 -10.51 11.22 10.13
C GLU A 294 -11.12 12.09 9.03
N TRP A 295 -12.13 11.59 8.32
CA TRP A 295 -12.83 12.31 7.24
C TRP A 295 -14.03 13.11 7.72
N ALA A 296 -14.22 13.26 9.04
CA ALA A 296 -15.37 13.92 9.65
C ALA A 296 -16.72 13.20 9.35
N PHE A 297 -16.70 11.90 9.12
CA PHE A 297 -17.87 11.06 8.92
C PHE A 297 -18.11 10.16 10.14
N PRO A 298 -19.39 9.81 10.48
CA PRO A 298 -19.69 8.85 11.52
C PRO A 298 -19.08 7.47 11.22
N GLU A 299 -18.34 6.90 12.18
CA GLU A 299 -17.70 5.60 12.04
C GLU A 299 -18.68 4.47 12.33
N MET A 300 -18.69 3.43 11.50
CA MET A 300 -19.48 2.21 11.71
C MET A 300 -18.92 1.38 12.87
N ASP A 301 -19.79 0.90 13.76
CA ASP A 301 -19.38 0.08 14.90
C ASP A 301 -19.33 -1.41 14.54
N VAL A 302 -18.34 -1.83 13.77
CA VAL A 302 -18.15 -3.23 13.35
C VAL A 302 -17.74 -4.17 14.48
N SER A 303 -17.62 -3.70 15.72
CA SER A 303 -17.53 -4.58 16.89
C SER A 303 -18.85 -5.31 17.17
N LYS A 304 -19.98 -4.77 16.66
CA LYS A 304 -21.31 -5.33 16.81
C LYS A 304 -21.64 -6.33 15.71
N ALA A 305 -22.13 -7.50 16.11
CA ALA A 305 -22.54 -8.53 15.18
C ALA A 305 -23.65 -8.05 14.22
N ALA A 306 -24.62 -7.25 14.69
CA ALA A 306 -25.70 -6.72 13.85
C ALA A 306 -25.19 -5.79 12.75
N VAL A 307 -24.16 -4.97 13.02
CA VAL A 307 -23.52 -4.11 12.01
C VAL A 307 -22.81 -4.97 10.97
N ARG A 308 -22.07 -5.98 11.41
CA ARG A 308 -21.40 -6.92 10.49
C ARG A 308 -22.42 -7.61 9.58
N GLU A 309 -23.51 -8.13 10.13
CA GLU A 309 -24.58 -8.80 9.34
C GLU A 309 -25.21 -7.84 8.33
N TYR A 310 -25.46 -6.58 8.70
CA TYR A 310 -25.98 -5.56 7.79
C TYR A 310 -25.03 -5.33 6.60
N LEU A 311 -23.72 -5.20 6.87
CA LEU A 311 -22.70 -5.00 5.83
C LEU A 311 -22.46 -6.27 4.99
N TYR A 312 -22.50 -7.47 5.60
CA TYR A 312 -22.43 -8.73 4.86
C TYR A 312 -23.64 -8.96 3.96
N ALA A 313 -24.84 -8.56 4.41
CA ALA A 313 -26.04 -8.61 3.58
C ALA A 313 -25.89 -7.70 2.34
N ASN A 314 -25.32 -6.51 2.51
CA ASN A 314 -25.02 -5.61 1.39
C ASN A 314 -23.99 -6.23 0.42
N MET A 315 -22.86 -6.71 0.92
CA MET A 315 -21.81 -7.32 0.12
C MET A 315 -22.31 -8.52 -0.69
N THR A 316 -23.01 -9.44 -0.05
CA THR A 316 -23.58 -10.63 -0.70
C THR A 316 -24.75 -10.28 -1.62
N GLY A 317 -25.50 -9.23 -1.31
CA GLY A 317 -26.57 -8.69 -2.14
C GLY A 317 -26.04 -8.23 -3.51
N PHE A 318 -24.91 -7.54 -3.56
CA PHE A 318 -24.32 -7.11 -4.83
C PHE A 318 -23.98 -8.29 -5.76
N ILE A 319 -23.52 -9.41 -5.22
CA ILE A 319 -23.29 -10.62 -6.02
C ILE A 319 -24.60 -11.20 -6.53
N LYS A 320 -25.61 -11.30 -5.66
CA LYS A 320 -26.92 -11.91 -6.02
C LYS A 320 -27.69 -11.07 -7.03
N ASP A 321 -27.73 -9.75 -6.81
CA ASP A 321 -28.61 -8.86 -7.55
C ASP A 321 -27.98 -8.38 -8.86
N TYR A 322 -26.66 -8.13 -8.84
CA TYR A 322 -25.94 -7.59 -10.01
C TYR A 322 -24.98 -8.59 -10.66
N GLY A 323 -24.57 -9.64 -9.95
CA GLY A 323 -23.62 -10.63 -10.46
C GLY A 323 -22.18 -10.14 -10.48
N VAL A 324 -21.82 -9.21 -9.58
CA VAL A 324 -20.45 -8.66 -9.56
C VAL A 324 -19.39 -9.72 -9.24
N ASP A 325 -18.20 -9.53 -9.77
CA ASP A 325 -17.10 -10.47 -9.70
C ASP A 325 -16.12 -10.19 -8.56
N GLY A 326 -16.16 -8.99 -7.97
CA GLY A 326 -15.25 -8.62 -6.90
C GLY A 326 -15.55 -7.29 -6.24
N PHE A 327 -14.71 -6.95 -5.27
CA PHE A 327 -14.86 -5.73 -4.49
C PHE A 327 -13.52 -5.05 -4.24
N ARG A 328 -13.51 -3.73 -4.35
CA ARG A 328 -12.49 -2.88 -3.74
C ARG A 328 -13.02 -2.43 -2.38
N CYS A 329 -12.24 -2.59 -1.35
CA CYS A 329 -12.62 -2.28 0.01
C CYS A 329 -11.93 -1.00 0.46
N ASP A 330 -12.74 0.06 0.63
CA ASP A 330 -12.29 1.40 1.01
C ASP A 330 -11.68 1.38 2.41
N VAL A 331 -10.48 1.98 2.56
CA VAL A 331 -9.70 2.05 3.78
C VAL A 331 -9.75 0.76 4.63
N ALA A 332 -9.59 -0.36 3.96
CA ALA A 332 -9.88 -1.70 4.51
C ALA A 332 -9.08 -2.01 5.77
N ASP A 333 -7.87 -1.49 5.91
CA ASP A 333 -7.02 -1.68 7.09
C ASP A 333 -7.49 -0.88 8.33
N MET A 334 -8.52 -0.06 8.20
CA MET A 334 -9.20 0.58 9.34
C MET A 334 -10.24 -0.35 10.01
N LEU A 335 -10.61 -1.45 9.36
CA LEU A 335 -11.52 -2.46 9.87
C LEU A 335 -10.76 -3.72 10.32
N PRO A 336 -11.30 -4.49 11.28
CA PRO A 336 -10.68 -5.74 11.70
C PRO A 336 -10.58 -6.76 10.56
N VAL A 337 -9.46 -7.45 10.44
CA VAL A 337 -9.23 -8.42 9.36
C VAL A 337 -10.25 -9.55 9.33
N ASP A 338 -10.68 -10.03 10.50
CA ASP A 338 -11.70 -11.08 10.64
C ASP A 338 -13.06 -10.70 10.03
N PHE A 339 -13.37 -9.40 9.98
CA PHE A 339 -14.53 -8.90 9.25
C PHE A 339 -14.40 -9.16 7.74
N TRP A 340 -13.24 -8.89 7.18
CA TRP A 340 -13.00 -9.10 5.74
C TRP A 340 -12.88 -10.58 5.37
N GLU A 341 -12.23 -11.39 6.22
CA GLU A 341 -12.12 -12.85 6.03
C GLU A 341 -13.51 -13.52 5.99
N GLU A 342 -14.40 -13.16 6.93
CA GLU A 342 -15.78 -13.67 6.93
C GLU A 342 -16.57 -13.15 5.73
N GLY A 343 -16.45 -11.87 5.38
CA GLY A 343 -17.08 -11.29 4.19
C GLY A 343 -16.66 -12.02 2.91
N TYR A 344 -15.36 -12.23 2.74
CA TYR A 344 -14.82 -12.99 1.62
C TYR A 344 -15.36 -14.42 1.55
N ARG A 345 -15.36 -15.13 2.70
CA ARG A 345 -15.89 -16.50 2.79
C ARG A 345 -17.36 -16.58 2.35
N ARG A 346 -18.19 -15.62 2.76
CA ARG A 346 -19.62 -15.53 2.36
C ARG A 346 -19.78 -15.23 0.87
N CYS A 347 -18.99 -14.31 0.34
CA CYS A 347 -18.99 -13.98 -1.08
C CYS A 347 -18.55 -15.16 -1.94
N ARG A 348 -17.51 -15.86 -1.53
CA ARG A 348 -16.98 -17.02 -2.24
C ARG A 348 -17.97 -18.20 -2.27
N ALA A 349 -18.83 -18.33 -1.28
CA ALA A 349 -19.90 -19.32 -1.29
C ALA A 349 -20.96 -19.07 -2.38
N LEU A 350 -21.08 -17.82 -2.86
CA LEU A 350 -21.98 -17.41 -3.94
C LEU A 350 -21.27 -17.36 -5.31
N ASN A 351 -20.03 -16.90 -5.32
CA ASN A 351 -19.19 -16.83 -6.51
C ASN A 351 -17.79 -17.35 -6.13
N PRO A 352 -17.40 -18.58 -6.52
CA PRO A 352 -16.10 -19.17 -6.19
C PRO A 352 -14.89 -18.38 -6.72
N ASP A 353 -15.09 -17.59 -7.78
CA ASP A 353 -14.07 -16.77 -8.42
C ASP A 353 -14.09 -15.31 -7.95
N VAL A 354 -14.88 -14.99 -6.89
CA VAL A 354 -14.89 -13.62 -6.34
C VAL A 354 -13.49 -13.20 -5.90
N PHE A 355 -13.12 -11.96 -6.21
CA PHE A 355 -11.86 -11.40 -5.76
C PHE A 355 -12.03 -10.12 -4.95
N MET A 356 -11.09 -9.88 -4.04
CA MET A 356 -11.13 -8.75 -3.13
C MET A 356 -9.85 -7.92 -3.26
N MET A 357 -10.00 -6.61 -3.38
CA MET A 357 -8.88 -5.65 -3.42
C MET A 357 -8.92 -4.73 -2.21
N CYS A 358 -7.82 -4.69 -1.48
CA CYS A 358 -7.65 -3.85 -0.29
C CYS A 358 -7.16 -2.45 -0.66
N GLU A 359 -7.76 -1.43 -0.06
CA GLU A 359 -7.07 -0.17 0.12
C GLU A 359 -6.45 -0.16 1.52
N GLY A 360 -5.18 -0.53 1.62
CA GLY A 360 -4.49 -0.63 2.89
C GLY A 360 -3.02 -1.01 2.76
N LEU A 361 -2.29 -0.90 3.87
CA LEU A 361 -0.86 -1.16 3.98
C LEU A 361 -0.52 -2.26 5.00
N LYS A 362 -1.51 -2.81 5.70
CA LYS A 362 -1.28 -3.89 6.66
C LYS A 362 -1.05 -5.22 5.95
N GLY A 363 0.18 -5.72 6.00
CA GLY A 363 0.54 -6.99 5.36
C GLY A 363 -0.27 -8.18 5.89
N ASP A 364 -0.61 -8.21 7.17
CA ASP A 364 -1.37 -9.31 7.78
C ASP A 364 -2.79 -9.46 7.22
N ASP A 365 -3.42 -8.35 6.81
CA ASP A 365 -4.75 -8.37 6.20
C ASP A 365 -4.72 -9.05 4.81
N GLN A 366 -3.51 -9.15 4.21
CA GLN A 366 -3.29 -9.67 2.87
C GLN A 366 -3.00 -11.17 2.83
N ILE A 367 -3.05 -11.87 3.96
CA ILE A 367 -2.77 -13.32 4.00
C ILE A 367 -3.99 -14.10 3.47
N GLU A 368 -5.19 -13.81 4.00
CA GLU A 368 -6.40 -14.57 3.71
C GLU A 368 -7.55 -13.71 3.18
N ALA A 369 -7.64 -12.41 3.59
CA ALA A 369 -8.81 -11.60 3.28
C ALA A 369 -8.82 -11.05 1.84
N PHE A 370 -7.65 -10.74 1.26
CA PHE A 370 -7.57 -10.04 -0.01
C PHE A 370 -6.69 -10.76 -1.04
N ASP A 371 -7.01 -10.57 -2.32
CA ASP A 371 -6.25 -11.05 -3.48
C ASP A 371 -5.24 -10.03 -3.96
N LEU A 372 -5.61 -8.75 -3.83
CA LEU A 372 -4.86 -7.60 -4.32
C LEU A 372 -4.88 -6.49 -3.26
N SER A 373 -3.88 -5.62 -3.31
CA SER A 373 -3.91 -4.32 -2.65
C SER A 373 -3.41 -3.23 -3.60
N TYR A 374 -3.67 -1.98 -3.25
CA TYR A 374 -3.01 -0.86 -3.92
C TYR A 374 -1.50 -0.95 -3.76
N GLY A 375 -0.78 -0.79 -4.85
CA GLY A 375 0.69 -0.71 -4.84
C GLY A 375 1.20 0.66 -4.37
N PHE A 376 0.73 1.14 -3.22
CA PHE A 376 0.98 2.51 -2.74
C PHE A 376 2.45 2.90 -2.73
N TYR A 377 3.35 2.02 -2.30
CA TYR A 377 4.78 2.34 -2.29
C TYR A 377 5.30 2.70 -3.68
N THR A 378 4.97 1.89 -4.69
CA THR A 378 5.37 2.16 -6.07
C THR A 378 4.57 3.32 -6.68
N GLN A 379 3.30 3.48 -6.31
CA GLN A 379 2.46 4.59 -6.76
C GLN A 379 3.01 5.94 -6.30
N TRP A 380 3.36 6.06 -5.02
CA TRP A 380 3.97 7.29 -4.48
C TRP A 380 5.33 7.55 -5.11
N ALA A 381 6.17 6.51 -5.27
CA ALA A 381 7.44 6.64 -5.94
C ALA A 381 7.28 7.17 -7.37
N LEU A 382 6.36 6.61 -8.17
CA LEU A 382 6.11 7.07 -9.54
C LEU A 382 5.64 8.53 -9.59
N VAL A 383 4.79 8.94 -8.65
CA VAL A 383 4.33 10.36 -8.55
C VAL A 383 5.50 11.28 -8.21
N ASP A 384 6.36 10.90 -7.29
CA ASP A 384 7.53 11.70 -6.90
C ASP A 384 8.59 11.76 -8.02
N LEU A 385 8.77 10.67 -8.77
CA LEU A 385 9.63 10.65 -9.96
C LEU A 385 9.11 11.59 -11.05
N LEU A 386 7.80 11.54 -11.34
CA LEU A 386 7.16 12.45 -12.30
C LEU A 386 7.36 13.92 -11.89
N ALA A 387 7.23 14.20 -10.60
CA ALA A 387 7.38 15.55 -10.04
C ALA A 387 8.85 16.00 -9.93
N GLY A 388 9.82 15.14 -10.22
CA GLY A 388 11.25 15.43 -10.06
C GLY A 388 11.69 15.60 -8.60
N LYS A 389 10.93 15.02 -7.66
CA LYS A 389 11.18 15.13 -6.20
C LYS A 389 12.12 14.04 -5.67
N ALA A 390 12.37 13.02 -6.46
CA ALA A 390 13.13 11.85 -6.03
C ALA A 390 14.02 11.32 -7.16
N PRO A 391 15.16 10.65 -6.84
CA PRO A 391 15.99 9.98 -7.82
C PRO A 391 15.28 8.74 -8.40
N ALA A 392 15.64 8.36 -9.62
CA ALA A 392 15.05 7.23 -10.34
C ALA A 392 15.15 5.90 -9.56
N SER A 393 16.20 5.73 -8.74
CA SER A 393 16.41 4.57 -7.87
C SER A 393 15.31 4.37 -6.80
N LEU A 394 14.49 5.40 -6.50
CA LEU A 394 13.40 5.30 -5.54
C LEU A 394 12.40 4.21 -5.91
N LEU A 395 12.12 3.99 -7.20
CA LEU A 395 11.16 2.98 -7.62
C LEU A 395 11.59 1.56 -7.21
N ARG A 396 12.88 1.24 -7.38
CA ARG A 396 13.46 -0.04 -6.93
C ARG A 396 13.31 -0.20 -5.42
N THR A 397 13.65 0.81 -4.65
CA THR A 397 13.55 0.79 -3.18
C THR A 397 12.10 0.61 -2.72
N ALA A 398 11.16 1.34 -3.33
CA ALA A 398 9.73 1.22 -3.03
C ALA A 398 9.16 -0.15 -3.36
N TRP A 399 9.56 -0.73 -4.49
CA TRP A 399 9.17 -2.08 -4.89
C TRP A 399 9.72 -3.15 -3.92
N GLN A 400 11.01 -3.06 -3.56
CA GLN A 400 11.64 -3.97 -2.60
C GLN A 400 10.93 -3.91 -1.25
N LYS A 401 10.64 -2.69 -0.77
CA LYS A 401 9.96 -2.49 0.49
C LYS A 401 8.56 -3.13 0.50
N ALA A 402 7.78 -2.99 -0.57
CA ALA A 402 6.49 -3.64 -0.67
C ALA A 402 6.62 -5.18 -0.55
N ARG A 403 7.66 -5.77 -1.15
CA ARG A 403 7.94 -7.20 -1.05
C ARG A 403 8.36 -7.66 0.35
N GLU A 404 8.95 -6.77 1.14
CA GLU A 404 9.35 -7.05 2.52
C GLU A 404 8.17 -6.95 3.50
N ASP A 405 7.21 -6.06 3.25
CA ASP A 405 6.10 -5.76 4.16
C ASP A 405 4.88 -6.69 3.98
N PHE A 406 4.76 -7.32 2.81
CA PHE A 406 3.59 -8.12 2.45
C PHE A 406 3.91 -9.62 2.42
N PRO A 407 2.89 -10.51 2.47
CA PRO A 407 3.10 -11.94 2.36
C PRO A 407 3.79 -12.32 1.05
N ARG A 408 4.51 -13.44 1.06
CA ARG A 408 5.03 -14.02 -0.18
C ARG A 408 3.87 -14.33 -1.12
N GLU A 409 4.11 -14.26 -2.42
CA GLU A 409 3.12 -14.54 -3.47
C GLU A 409 1.92 -13.59 -3.46
N PHE A 410 1.98 -12.50 -2.67
CA PHE A 410 0.97 -11.45 -2.72
C PHE A 410 1.15 -10.55 -3.97
N HIS A 411 0.04 -9.98 -4.45
CA HIS A 411 0.02 -9.18 -5.68
C HIS A 411 -0.62 -7.82 -5.48
N TRP A 412 -0.25 -6.87 -6.33
CA TRP A 412 -0.70 -5.48 -6.26
C TRP A 412 -1.43 -5.05 -7.52
N MET A 413 -2.40 -4.18 -7.35
CA MET A 413 -2.88 -3.31 -8.41
C MET A 413 -1.89 -2.15 -8.57
N ARG A 414 -1.46 -1.89 -9.79
CA ARG A 414 -0.47 -0.88 -10.14
C ARG A 414 -1.09 0.29 -10.88
N CYS A 415 -1.03 1.47 -10.30
CA CYS A 415 -1.46 2.73 -10.92
C CYS A 415 -0.54 3.88 -10.51
N PHE A 416 -0.60 5.00 -11.20
CA PHE A 416 0.01 6.27 -10.76
C PHE A 416 -1.03 7.39 -10.68
N GLU A 417 -2.24 7.15 -11.18
CA GLU A 417 -3.39 8.03 -11.06
C GLU A 417 -4.65 7.18 -10.82
N ASN A 418 -5.54 7.66 -9.95
CA ASN A 418 -6.85 7.12 -9.66
C ASN A 418 -7.78 8.26 -9.24
N HIS A 419 -8.99 7.99 -8.78
CA HIS A 419 -9.96 8.99 -8.34
C HIS A 419 -9.45 9.92 -7.22
N ASP A 420 -8.50 9.46 -6.38
CA ASP A 420 -7.87 10.27 -5.33
C ASP A 420 -6.70 11.11 -5.85
N PHE A 421 -5.85 10.53 -6.69
CA PHE A 421 -4.67 11.19 -7.23
C PHE A 421 -4.99 12.12 -8.41
N ALA A 422 -6.14 11.92 -9.05
CA ALA A 422 -6.71 12.84 -10.05
C ALA A 422 -7.66 13.87 -9.43
N ASN A 423 -7.88 13.80 -8.11
CA ASN A 423 -8.80 14.66 -7.37
C ASN A 423 -8.23 16.08 -7.24
N VAL A 424 -8.40 16.86 -8.29
CA VAL A 424 -7.89 18.23 -8.41
C VAL A 424 -8.90 19.24 -7.85
N THR A 425 -8.38 20.37 -7.36
CA THR A 425 -9.16 21.55 -7.00
C THR A 425 -9.12 22.57 -8.14
N PRO A 426 -10.02 23.58 -8.17
CA PRO A 426 -9.95 24.64 -9.18
C PRO A 426 -8.54 25.23 -9.32
N GLY A 427 -8.04 25.29 -10.55
CA GLY A 427 -6.69 25.76 -10.86
C GLY A 427 -5.56 24.73 -10.74
N GLN A 428 -5.82 23.54 -10.17
CA GLN A 428 -4.88 22.43 -10.23
C GLN A 428 -5.01 21.66 -11.56
N LYS A 429 -3.94 20.99 -11.95
CA LYS A 429 -3.81 20.29 -13.23
C LYS A 429 -3.65 18.79 -12.99
N ARG A 430 -4.21 17.99 -13.91
CA ARG A 430 -3.96 16.56 -13.95
C ARG A 430 -2.53 16.24 -14.41
N LYS A 431 -2.07 15.02 -14.13
CA LYS A 431 -0.69 14.58 -14.45
C LYS A 431 -0.37 14.65 -15.93
N GLU A 432 -1.36 14.43 -16.79
CA GLU A 432 -1.18 14.55 -18.23
C GLU A 432 -0.79 15.97 -18.66
N GLU A 433 -1.38 16.99 -18.04
CA GLU A 433 -1.07 18.40 -18.30
C GLU A 433 0.24 18.83 -17.61
N LEU A 434 0.46 18.35 -16.37
CA LEU A 434 1.64 18.72 -15.57
C LEU A 434 2.95 18.20 -16.16
N TYR A 435 2.96 16.95 -16.63
CA TYR A 435 4.19 16.23 -16.97
C TYR A 435 4.30 15.90 -18.45
N GLY A 436 3.22 16.04 -19.21
CA GLY A 436 3.16 15.82 -20.64
C GLY A 436 3.01 14.36 -21.05
N ALA A 437 2.70 14.17 -22.35
CA ALA A 437 2.34 12.87 -22.90
C ALA A 437 3.45 11.82 -22.78
N GLN A 438 4.71 12.21 -23.00
CA GLN A 438 5.84 11.29 -23.01
C GLN A 438 6.10 10.73 -21.60
N ALA A 439 6.07 11.59 -20.57
CA ALA A 439 6.27 11.15 -19.18
C ALA A 439 5.15 10.19 -18.74
N ASN A 440 3.89 10.50 -19.05
CA ASN A 440 2.76 9.62 -18.75
C ASN A 440 2.84 8.30 -19.52
N ALA A 441 3.29 8.29 -20.78
CA ALA A 441 3.52 7.09 -21.57
C ALA A 441 4.57 6.17 -20.91
N SER A 442 5.66 6.75 -20.40
CA SER A 442 6.72 6.01 -19.69
C SER A 442 6.21 5.41 -18.38
N MET A 443 5.35 6.12 -17.64
CA MET A 443 4.72 5.59 -16.43
C MET A 443 3.76 4.44 -16.77
N LEU A 444 2.94 4.57 -17.81
CA LEU A 444 2.08 3.46 -18.27
C LEU A 444 2.92 2.23 -18.64
N ALA A 445 3.97 2.38 -19.42
CA ALA A 445 4.87 1.27 -19.74
C ALA A 445 5.42 0.61 -18.47
N THR A 446 5.78 1.40 -17.46
CA THR A 446 6.25 0.90 -16.16
C THR A 446 5.19 0.09 -15.44
N LEU A 447 3.95 0.59 -15.32
CA LEU A 447 2.85 -0.14 -14.67
C LEU A 447 2.59 -1.48 -15.34
N PHE A 448 2.59 -1.51 -16.67
CA PHE A 448 2.31 -2.72 -17.42
C PHE A 448 3.44 -3.77 -17.35
N LEU A 449 4.65 -3.35 -17.03
CA LEU A 449 5.81 -4.25 -16.87
C LEU A 449 6.09 -4.64 -15.41
N LEU A 450 5.58 -3.91 -14.43
CA LEU A 450 5.65 -4.32 -13.02
C LEU A 450 4.81 -5.58 -12.79
N ASP A 451 5.07 -6.25 -11.67
CA ASP A 451 4.26 -7.39 -11.19
C ASP A 451 2.86 -6.95 -10.73
N GLY A 452 1.93 -7.90 -10.66
CA GLY A 452 0.52 -7.62 -10.32
C GLY A 452 -0.31 -7.18 -11.53
N ILE A 453 -1.33 -6.35 -11.33
CA ILE A 453 -2.30 -5.91 -12.34
C ILE A 453 -2.17 -4.42 -12.62
N PRO A 454 -1.94 -3.99 -13.86
CA PRO A 454 -1.99 -2.57 -14.22
C PRO A 454 -3.42 -2.07 -14.22
N MET A 455 -3.63 -0.84 -13.71
CA MET A 455 -4.91 -0.15 -13.75
C MET A 455 -4.78 1.20 -14.47
N LEU A 456 -5.71 1.43 -15.38
CA LEU A 456 -5.97 2.73 -16.01
C LEU A 456 -7.08 3.45 -15.27
N TYR A 457 -7.07 4.78 -15.35
CA TYR A 457 -8.10 5.65 -14.77
C TYR A 457 -8.73 6.52 -15.87
N ASN A 458 -9.99 6.91 -15.68
CA ASN A 458 -10.81 7.76 -16.56
C ASN A 458 -10.02 8.63 -17.54
N GLY A 459 -10.02 8.28 -18.83
CA GLY A 459 -9.46 9.08 -19.92
C GLY A 459 -7.94 8.98 -20.09
N GLN A 460 -7.22 8.19 -19.29
CA GLN A 460 -5.77 8.02 -19.47
C GLN A 460 -5.41 7.43 -20.84
N GLU A 461 -6.28 6.59 -21.40
CA GLU A 461 -6.10 5.96 -22.70
C GLU A 461 -6.21 6.93 -23.89
N ILE A 462 -6.80 8.10 -23.68
CA ILE A 462 -6.88 9.16 -24.68
C ILE A 462 -6.05 10.38 -24.30
N ALA A 463 -5.19 10.24 -23.28
CA ALA A 463 -4.36 11.33 -22.75
C ALA A 463 -5.21 12.55 -22.33
N ASP A 464 -6.40 12.31 -21.75
CA ASP A 464 -7.28 13.33 -21.25
C ASP A 464 -6.64 14.10 -20.09
N ALA A 465 -6.75 15.42 -20.13
CA ALA A 465 -6.24 16.34 -19.11
C ALA A 465 -7.36 17.13 -18.41
N SER A 466 -8.62 16.80 -18.69
CA SER A 466 -9.76 17.47 -18.08
C SER A 466 -9.72 17.33 -16.56
N PRO A 467 -10.03 18.36 -15.78
CA PRO A 467 -10.05 18.27 -14.33
C PRO A 467 -11.10 17.26 -13.89
N GLN A 468 -10.78 16.50 -12.83
CA GLN A 468 -11.67 15.52 -12.24
C GLN A 468 -11.57 15.58 -10.72
N SER A 469 -12.71 15.54 -10.03
CA SER A 469 -12.77 15.50 -8.57
C SER A 469 -14.01 14.75 -8.10
N ILE A 470 -13.84 13.90 -7.10
CA ILE A 470 -14.98 13.24 -6.44
C ILE A 470 -15.94 14.25 -5.79
N TYR A 471 -15.50 15.49 -5.58
CA TYR A 471 -16.29 16.59 -5.00
C TYR A 471 -16.93 17.50 -6.05
N SER A 472 -16.73 17.27 -7.35
CA SER A 472 -17.43 18.01 -8.39
C SER A 472 -18.85 17.44 -8.60
N ASN A 473 -19.64 18.16 -9.40
CA ASN A 473 -20.94 17.71 -9.87
C ASN A 473 -21.05 18.00 -11.36
N ARG A 474 -22.18 17.67 -11.99
CA ARG A 474 -22.41 17.89 -13.43
C ARG A 474 -22.48 19.37 -13.82
N ASP A 475 -22.83 20.24 -12.87
CA ASP A 475 -22.94 21.69 -13.10
C ASP A 475 -21.56 22.37 -13.23
N HIS A 476 -20.50 21.66 -12.80
CA HIS A 476 -19.12 22.08 -13.05
C HIS A 476 -18.74 21.69 -14.49
N GLY A 477 -19.00 22.56 -15.43
CA GLY A 477 -18.70 22.33 -16.85
C GLY A 477 -17.25 21.95 -17.10
N GLY A 478 -17.03 20.91 -17.94
CA GLY A 478 -15.69 20.44 -18.30
C GLY A 478 -14.98 19.58 -17.25
N TRP A 479 -15.64 19.18 -16.15
CA TRP A 479 -15.10 18.30 -15.12
C TRP A 479 -15.40 16.81 -15.38
N HIS A 480 -15.26 16.39 -16.63
CA HIS A 480 -15.41 15.01 -17.08
C HIS A 480 -14.40 14.74 -18.20
N VAL A 481 -14.23 13.47 -18.57
CA VAL A 481 -13.40 13.10 -19.72
C VAL A 481 -13.92 13.77 -20.98
N ASP A 482 -13.05 14.47 -21.68
CA ASP A 482 -13.37 15.10 -22.96
C ASP A 482 -13.22 14.10 -24.12
N TRP A 483 -14.25 13.30 -24.32
CA TRP A 483 -14.28 12.30 -25.41
C TRP A 483 -14.26 12.89 -26.81
N SER A 484 -14.56 14.18 -26.99
CA SER A 484 -14.49 14.85 -28.30
C SER A 484 -13.06 14.84 -28.85
N ARG A 485 -12.07 14.77 -27.93
CA ARG A 485 -10.64 14.74 -28.27
C ARG A 485 -10.09 13.34 -28.57
N ALA A 486 -10.91 12.31 -28.50
CA ALA A 486 -10.46 10.93 -28.75
C ALA A 486 -9.90 10.72 -30.17
N GLY A 487 -10.21 11.59 -31.10
CA GLY A 487 -9.65 11.64 -32.47
C GLY A 487 -8.37 12.47 -32.64
N ASP A 488 -7.95 13.21 -31.63
CA ASP A 488 -6.71 13.99 -31.69
C ASP A 488 -5.49 13.08 -31.86
N ALA A 489 -4.46 13.54 -32.57
CA ALA A 489 -3.23 12.75 -32.82
C ALA A 489 -2.62 12.20 -31.52
N LYS A 490 -2.57 13.00 -30.47
CA LYS A 490 -2.09 12.60 -29.14
C LYS A 490 -2.92 11.47 -28.53
N ALA A 491 -4.24 11.55 -28.62
CA ALA A 491 -5.14 10.52 -28.12
C ALA A 491 -5.02 9.21 -28.91
N VAL A 492 -4.95 9.31 -30.24
CA VAL A 492 -4.74 8.15 -31.12
C VAL A 492 -3.42 7.43 -30.80
N GLU A 493 -2.32 8.18 -30.64
CA GLU A 493 -1.02 7.63 -30.27
C GLU A 493 -1.06 6.96 -28.89
N ARG A 494 -1.69 7.60 -27.89
CA ARG A 494 -1.84 7.05 -26.55
C ARG A 494 -2.67 5.76 -26.56
N ARG A 495 -3.82 5.75 -27.26
CA ARG A 495 -4.64 4.52 -27.40
C ARG A 495 -3.85 3.38 -28.05
N ALA A 496 -3.09 3.69 -29.11
CA ALA A 496 -2.26 2.70 -29.76
C ALA A 496 -1.18 2.12 -28.82
N LEU A 497 -0.55 2.96 -27.99
CA LEU A 497 0.38 2.52 -26.95
C LEU A 497 -0.31 1.61 -25.94
N VAL A 498 -1.43 2.06 -25.34
CA VAL A 498 -2.16 1.29 -24.33
C VAL A 498 -2.61 -0.05 -24.90
N LYS A 499 -3.16 -0.07 -26.12
CA LYS A 499 -3.58 -1.31 -26.80
C LYS A 499 -2.40 -2.30 -26.98
N ARG A 500 -1.21 -1.80 -27.33
CA ARG A 500 0.01 -2.65 -27.40
C ARG A 500 0.41 -3.18 -26.03
N LEU A 501 0.32 -2.37 -24.97
CA LEU A 501 0.65 -2.78 -23.60
C LEU A 501 -0.36 -3.80 -23.07
N CYS A 502 -1.66 -3.63 -23.34
CA CYS A 502 -2.69 -4.63 -23.00
C CYS A 502 -2.41 -5.96 -23.71
N ARG A 503 -2.15 -5.93 -25.03
CA ARG A 503 -1.78 -7.14 -25.78
C ARG A 503 -0.54 -7.81 -25.21
N LEU A 504 0.48 -7.02 -24.84
CA LEU A 504 1.69 -7.57 -24.20
C LEU A 504 1.37 -8.33 -22.91
N ARG A 505 0.43 -7.84 -22.09
CA ARG A 505 -0.04 -8.55 -20.89
C ARG A 505 -0.78 -9.83 -21.23
N HIS A 506 -1.70 -9.80 -22.20
CA HIS A 506 -2.49 -10.95 -22.64
C HIS A 506 -1.60 -12.04 -23.24
N ASP A 507 -0.64 -11.66 -24.09
CA ASP A 507 0.31 -12.60 -24.70
C ASP A 507 1.31 -13.19 -23.68
N ASN A 508 1.47 -12.55 -22.51
CA ASN A 508 2.42 -12.94 -21.47
C ASN A 508 1.77 -12.87 -20.08
N PRO A 509 0.79 -13.75 -19.76
CA PRO A 509 0.11 -13.74 -18.45
C PRO A 509 1.08 -13.89 -17.27
N ALA A 510 2.24 -14.51 -17.48
CA ALA A 510 3.31 -14.62 -16.49
C ALA A 510 3.88 -13.27 -16.02
N LEU A 511 3.63 -12.17 -16.73
CA LEU A 511 3.97 -10.82 -16.24
C LEU A 511 3.30 -10.50 -14.90
N PHE A 512 2.27 -11.22 -14.51
CA PHE A 512 1.61 -11.09 -13.22
C PHE A 512 2.59 -11.35 -12.05
N ASP A 513 3.39 -12.41 -12.14
CA ASP A 513 4.27 -12.87 -11.06
C ASP A 513 5.69 -13.30 -11.49
N ALA A 514 6.02 -13.23 -12.78
CA ALA A 514 7.36 -13.56 -13.25
C ALA A 514 8.44 -12.78 -12.50
N PRO A 515 9.63 -13.34 -12.30
CA PRO A 515 10.72 -12.65 -11.64
C PRO A 515 11.02 -11.28 -12.26
N LEU A 516 11.20 -10.28 -11.41
CA LEU A 516 11.62 -8.93 -11.78
C LEU A 516 13.07 -8.73 -11.34
N VAL A 517 13.93 -8.43 -12.30
CA VAL A 517 15.37 -8.24 -12.10
C VAL A 517 15.70 -6.78 -12.35
N TRP A 518 16.14 -6.07 -11.31
CA TRP A 518 16.60 -4.69 -11.42
C TRP A 518 18.02 -4.63 -11.96
N HIS A 519 18.26 -3.74 -12.91
CA HIS A 519 19.57 -3.50 -13.49
C HIS A 519 20.26 -2.30 -12.82
N GLU A 520 21.59 -2.34 -12.81
CA GLU A 520 22.37 -1.15 -12.46
C GLU A 520 22.32 -0.17 -13.64
N VAL A 521 21.98 1.08 -13.34
CA VAL A 521 21.85 2.14 -14.36
C VAL A 521 22.69 3.34 -13.95
N ILE A 522 23.45 3.88 -14.88
CA ILE A 522 24.22 5.11 -14.71
C ILE A 522 23.73 6.12 -15.76
N PRO A 523 23.25 7.30 -15.33
CA PRO A 523 23.13 7.81 -13.96
C PRO A 523 21.89 7.30 -13.23
N ALA A 524 22.07 6.81 -12.00
CA ALA A 524 21.00 6.17 -11.20
C ALA A 524 19.94 7.15 -10.65
N ASP A 525 20.20 8.44 -10.68
CA ASP A 525 19.26 9.50 -10.29
C ASP A 525 18.28 9.86 -11.41
N LYS A 526 18.65 9.63 -12.69
CA LYS A 526 17.89 10.05 -13.86
C LYS A 526 17.18 8.92 -14.60
N ALA A 527 17.65 7.68 -14.45
CA ALA A 527 17.06 6.54 -15.15
C ALA A 527 17.01 5.29 -14.28
N TYR A 528 16.05 4.42 -14.59
CA TYR A 528 15.95 3.07 -14.03
C TYR A 528 15.72 2.05 -15.12
N ALA A 529 16.10 0.80 -14.86
CA ALA A 529 15.79 -0.32 -15.74
C ALA A 529 15.53 -1.60 -14.94
N PHE A 530 14.65 -2.44 -15.47
CA PHE A 530 14.41 -3.78 -14.97
C PHE A 530 13.99 -4.73 -16.09
N SER A 531 14.20 -6.02 -15.88
CA SER A 531 13.72 -7.07 -16.76
C SER A 531 12.70 -7.98 -16.10
N ARG A 532 11.80 -8.52 -16.92
CA ARG A 532 10.91 -9.62 -16.55
C ARG A 532 11.41 -10.89 -17.22
N LEU A 533 11.61 -11.94 -16.41
CA LEU A 533 12.06 -13.24 -16.89
C LEU A 533 10.85 -14.14 -17.11
N LEU A 534 10.46 -14.34 -18.36
CA LEU A 534 9.26 -15.06 -18.74
C LEU A 534 9.58 -16.53 -19.06
N PRO A 535 8.57 -17.43 -19.02
CA PRO A 535 8.73 -18.83 -19.43
C PRO A 535 9.35 -18.94 -20.83
N GLY A 536 10.09 -20.03 -21.05
CA GLY A 536 10.79 -20.27 -22.34
C GLY A 536 12.05 -19.43 -22.55
N GLY A 537 12.56 -18.79 -21.49
CA GLY A 537 13.78 -17.97 -21.55
C GLY A 537 13.58 -16.58 -22.17
N LYS A 538 12.33 -16.19 -22.45
CA LYS A 538 12.01 -14.86 -22.96
C LYS A 538 12.29 -13.82 -21.87
N LYS A 539 12.94 -12.72 -22.26
CA LYS A 539 13.25 -11.58 -21.39
C LYS A 539 12.62 -10.32 -21.99
N LEU A 540 11.91 -9.55 -21.17
CA LEU A 540 11.43 -8.21 -21.53
C LEU A 540 12.15 -7.20 -20.65
N THR A 541 12.85 -6.23 -21.22
CA THR A 541 13.61 -5.22 -20.50
C THR A 541 13.01 -3.84 -20.75
N LEU A 542 12.67 -3.14 -19.67
CA LEU A 542 12.25 -1.76 -19.69
C LEU A 542 13.35 -0.87 -19.13
N ALA A 543 13.72 0.17 -19.87
CA ALA A 543 14.56 1.26 -19.39
C ALA A 543 13.79 2.59 -19.51
N VAL A 544 13.83 3.43 -18.49
CA VAL A 544 13.07 4.68 -18.42
C VAL A 544 13.96 5.83 -17.96
N ASN A 545 13.96 6.92 -18.70
CA ASN A 545 14.52 8.20 -18.29
C ASN A 545 13.42 9.04 -17.65
N VAL A 546 13.57 9.40 -16.37
CA VAL A 546 12.61 10.24 -15.62
C VAL A 546 12.99 11.72 -15.65
N SER A 547 14.13 12.09 -16.23
CA SER A 547 14.61 13.47 -16.31
C SER A 547 14.03 14.23 -17.50
N GLY A 548 14.14 15.55 -17.46
CA GLY A 548 13.71 16.45 -18.54
C GLY A 548 14.71 16.62 -19.68
N GLU A 549 15.83 15.92 -19.65
CA GLU A 549 16.90 15.98 -20.67
C GLU A 549 17.17 14.59 -21.24
N ALA A 550 17.83 14.52 -22.40
CA ALA A 550 18.29 13.25 -22.94
C ALA A 550 19.44 12.70 -22.09
N VAL A 551 19.39 11.39 -21.81
CA VAL A 551 20.37 10.69 -20.98
C VAL A 551 20.95 9.52 -21.74
N GLU A 552 22.28 9.48 -21.86
CA GLU A 552 22.97 8.24 -22.26
C GLU A 552 23.05 7.34 -21.03
N ALA A 553 22.11 6.38 -20.94
CA ALA A 553 22.05 5.44 -19.84
C ALA A 553 22.86 4.18 -20.15
N ALA A 554 23.73 3.78 -19.22
CA ALA A 554 24.34 2.47 -19.26
C ALA A 554 23.48 1.49 -18.45
N VAL A 555 22.92 0.48 -19.13
CA VAL A 555 22.12 -0.58 -18.52
C VAL A 555 22.94 -1.87 -18.62
N ASP A 556 23.38 -2.41 -17.49
CA ASP A 556 24.29 -3.57 -17.42
C ASP A 556 25.54 -3.38 -18.30
N GLY A 557 26.04 -2.15 -18.43
CA GLY A 557 27.19 -1.81 -19.25
C GLY A 557 26.88 -1.50 -20.72
N GLU A 558 25.70 -1.81 -21.22
CA GLU A 558 25.27 -1.43 -22.58
C GLU A 558 24.73 0.01 -22.59
N ARG A 559 25.33 0.86 -23.43
CA ARG A 559 24.90 2.25 -23.57
C ARG A 559 23.66 2.37 -24.46
N THR A 560 22.70 3.13 -23.97
CA THR A 560 21.45 3.45 -24.67
C THR A 560 21.12 4.92 -24.47
N LEU A 561 20.84 5.64 -25.56
CA LEU A 561 20.34 7.00 -25.49
C LEU A 561 18.84 6.98 -25.26
N LEU A 562 18.42 7.54 -24.11
CA LEU A 562 17.02 7.72 -23.76
C LEU A 562 16.67 9.22 -23.87
N GLY A 563 15.73 9.56 -24.73
CA GLY A 563 15.22 10.93 -24.82
C GLY A 563 14.61 11.44 -23.52
N PRO A 564 14.29 12.74 -23.41
CA PRO A 564 13.64 13.30 -22.23
C PRO A 564 12.35 12.59 -21.90
N ARG A 565 12.20 12.14 -20.66
CA ARG A 565 11.00 11.42 -20.18
C ARG A 565 10.63 10.17 -20.98
N ALA A 566 11.53 9.62 -21.79
CA ALA A 566 11.29 8.51 -22.70
C ALA A 566 11.55 7.15 -22.04
N PHE A 567 11.00 6.11 -22.65
CA PHE A 567 11.27 4.72 -22.31
C PHE A 567 11.71 3.91 -23.52
N LEU A 568 12.40 2.82 -23.25
CA LEU A 568 12.76 1.79 -24.22
C LEU A 568 12.30 0.43 -23.69
N LEU A 569 11.55 -0.30 -24.49
CA LEU A 569 11.10 -1.66 -24.20
C LEU A 569 11.69 -2.61 -25.26
N LYS A 570 12.50 -3.59 -24.83
CA LYS A 570 13.14 -4.62 -25.66
C LYS A 570 12.65 -6.01 -25.26
#